data_f43d234a3a3a00fba9088b398a396932
#
_entry.id   f43d234a3a3a00fba9088b398a396932
#
_cell.length_a   1.000
_cell.length_b   1.000
_cell.length_c   1.000
_cell.angle_alpha   90.00
_cell.angle_beta   90.00
_cell.angle_gamma   90.00
#
_symmetry.space_group_name_H-M   'P 1'
#
loop_
_entity.id
_entity.type
_entity.pdbx_description
1 polymer ?
#
loop_
_entity_poly.entity_id
_entity_poly.type
_entity_poly.pdbx_seq_one_letter_code
_entity_poly.pdbx_strand_id
1 'polypeptide(L)'
;MKYSKLIKNLEDQEKSDFKFVLKLAKSCNFDDRHTKQVTKLALKIFDDLQDLHKLGQKEKFTLLCAGLLHDIGVHTEGPKEHHKTALNIIMDTPILQFDNKTRLMIGSIARYHRRELPSKKHDHFRSLSPEDRDKVSILSGILRVADGLDYSHKSRIRAIRASFTKKEIQFDCLAKKLLVKKEISSSDKKGDLLRRYFKRDQVFKVYSAGEFTG
;
A
#
# COMPACT_ATOMS: atom_id res chain seq x y z
N MET A 1 14.32 -9.21 -14.67
CA MET A 1 13.60 -7.91 -14.54
C MET A 1 13.48 -7.49 -13.08
N LYS A 2 13.61 -6.17 -12.77
CA LYS A 2 13.62 -5.63 -11.38
C LYS A 2 12.33 -5.91 -10.57
N TYR A 3 11.19 -6.11 -11.24
CA TYR A 3 9.85 -6.34 -10.66
C TYR A 3 9.29 -7.74 -10.93
N SER A 4 10.09 -8.67 -11.45
CA SER A 4 9.62 -10.02 -11.88
C SER A 4 8.83 -10.77 -10.79
N LYS A 5 9.26 -10.65 -9.53
CA LYS A 5 8.57 -11.30 -8.40
C LYS A 5 7.19 -10.73 -8.11
N LEU A 6 6.97 -9.42 -8.35
CA LEU A 6 5.67 -8.76 -8.10
C LEU A 6 4.64 -9.09 -9.18
N ILE A 7 5.09 -9.40 -10.39
CA ILE A 7 4.23 -9.61 -11.57
C ILE A 7 4.12 -11.08 -11.99
N LYS A 8 4.72 -12.01 -11.24
CA LYS A 8 4.82 -13.43 -11.64
C LYS A 8 3.46 -14.06 -11.90
N ASN A 9 2.47 -13.72 -11.09
CA ASN A 9 1.13 -14.33 -11.11
C ASN A 9 0.06 -13.41 -11.75
N LEU A 10 0.46 -12.32 -12.41
CA LEU A 10 -0.46 -11.44 -13.12
C LEU A 10 -0.92 -12.06 -14.43
N GLU A 11 -2.17 -11.79 -14.80
CA GLU A 11 -2.71 -12.09 -16.13
C GLU A 11 -2.05 -11.19 -17.19
N ASP A 12 -2.18 -11.53 -18.47
CA ASP A 12 -1.48 -10.80 -19.52
C ASP A 12 -1.95 -9.36 -19.67
N GLN A 13 -3.26 -9.10 -19.46
CA GLN A 13 -3.77 -7.73 -19.41
C GLN A 13 -3.19 -6.97 -18.23
N GLU A 14 -3.17 -7.55 -17.02
CA GLU A 14 -2.57 -6.94 -15.84
C GLU A 14 -1.06 -6.66 -16.03
N LYS A 15 -0.33 -7.53 -16.71
CA LYS A 15 1.08 -7.30 -17.08
C LYS A 15 1.25 -6.12 -18.03
N SER A 16 0.31 -5.95 -18.97
CA SER A 16 0.29 -4.80 -19.88
C SER A 16 0.02 -3.52 -19.12
N ASP A 17 -1.01 -3.50 -18.28
CA ASP A 17 -1.37 -2.34 -17.46
C ASP A 17 -0.25 -1.97 -16.49
N PHE A 18 0.41 -2.96 -15.89
CA PHE A 18 1.58 -2.74 -15.03
C PHE A 18 2.71 -1.99 -15.73
N LYS A 19 2.94 -2.22 -17.03
CA LYS A 19 3.95 -1.46 -17.79
C LYS A 19 3.61 0.02 -17.85
N PHE A 20 2.34 0.37 -18.02
CA PHE A 20 1.89 1.77 -18.01
C PHE A 20 2.01 2.40 -16.62
N VAL A 21 1.64 1.67 -15.56
CA VAL A 21 1.82 2.10 -14.17
C VAL A 21 3.30 2.39 -13.88
N LEU A 22 4.18 1.48 -14.28
CA LEU A 22 5.63 1.65 -14.09
C LEU A 22 6.19 2.80 -14.95
N LYS A 23 5.66 3.01 -16.15
CA LYS A 23 6.03 4.16 -17.00
C LYS A 23 5.66 5.48 -16.31
N LEU A 24 4.45 5.58 -15.77
CA LEU A 24 4.01 6.75 -15.01
C LEU A 24 4.89 6.98 -13.76
N ALA A 25 5.14 5.96 -12.94
CA ALA A 25 5.99 6.10 -11.78
C ALA A 25 7.40 6.63 -12.14
N LYS A 26 7.99 6.11 -13.20
CA LYS A 26 9.30 6.56 -13.70
C LYS A 26 9.28 8.00 -14.20
N SER A 27 8.22 8.46 -14.88
CA SER A 27 8.11 9.84 -15.35
C SER A 27 8.00 10.86 -14.20
N CYS A 28 7.58 10.41 -13.01
CA CYS A 28 7.50 11.20 -11.78
C CYS A 28 8.77 11.10 -10.90
N ASN A 29 9.86 10.52 -11.38
CA ASN A 29 11.13 10.38 -10.66
C ASN A 29 10.97 9.83 -9.23
N PHE A 30 10.21 8.73 -9.09
CA PHE A 30 9.86 8.11 -7.80
C PHE A 30 11.06 7.42 -7.11
N ASP A 31 11.02 7.28 -5.78
CA ASP A 31 11.97 6.45 -5.03
C ASP A 31 11.69 4.96 -5.27
N ASP A 32 12.31 4.41 -6.31
CA ASP A 32 12.13 3.02 -6.75
C ASP A 32 12.41 1.99 -5.64
N ARG A 33 13.36 2.26 -4.75
CA ARG A 33 13.70 1.33 -3.67
C ARG A 33 12.63 1.29 -2.59
N HIS A 34 12.21 2.46 -2.10
CA HIS A 34 11.14 2.61 -1.13
C HIS A 34 9.83 2.05 -1.67
N THR A 35 9.40 2.54 -2.81
CA THR A 35 8.14 2.16 -3.46
C THR A 35 8.04 0.65 -3.70
N LYS A 36 9.11 0.02 -4.19
CA LYS A 36 9.17 -1.43 -4.37
C LYS A 36 9.08 -2.19 -3.04
N GLN A 37 9.75 -1.70 -2.00
CA GLN A 37 9.72 -2.32 -0.69
C GLN A 37 8.33 -2.22 -0.05
N VAL A 38 7.74 -1.04 -0.07
CA VAL A 38 6.37 -0.79 0.43
C VAL A 38 5.37 -1.68 -0.31
N THR A 39 5.41 -1.70 -1.64
CA THR A 39 4.53 -2.54 -2.45
C THR A 39 4.68 -4.02 -2.11
N LYS A 40 5.91 -4.52 -1.98
CA LYS A 40 6.18 -5.92 -1.58
C LYS A 40 5.57 -6.26 -0.22
N LEU A 41 5.76 -5.39 0.77
CA LEU A 41 5.21 -5.60 2.12
C LEU A 41 3.68 -5.53 2.10
N ALA A 42 3.10 -4.56 1.38
CA ALA A 42 1.65 -4.42 1.25
C ALA A 42 1.00 -5.67 0.63
N LEU A 43 1.56 -6.20 -0.46
CA LEU A 43 1.04 -7.41 -1.11
C LEU A 43 1.16 -8.64 -0.20
N LYS A 44 2.24 -8.74 0.59
CA LYS A 44 2.36 -9.84 1.56
C LYS A 44 1.32 -9.74 2.67
N ILE A 45 1.10 -8.53 3.22
CA ILE A 45 0.04 -8.30 4.22
C ILE A 45 -1.33 -8.64 3.61
N PHE A 46 -1.59 -8.24 2.36
CA PHE A 46 -2.82 -8.57 1.66
C PHE A 46 -3.03 -10.09 1.61
N ASP A 47 -2.04 -10.84 1.14
CA ASP A 47 -2.14 -12.29 1.01
C ASP A 47 -2.37 -12.97 2.37
N ASP A 48 -1.65 -12.55 3.41
CA ASP A 48 -1.76 -13.14 4.74
C ASP A 48 -3.10 -12.84 5.44
N LEU A 49 -3.72 -11.71 5.12
CA LEU A 49 -5.01 -11.31 5.69
C LEU A 49 -6.20 -11.60 4.77
N GLN A 50 -6.04 -12.42 3.73
CA GLN A 50 -7.10 -12.71 2.76
C GLN A 50 -8.36 -13.26 3.44
N ASP A 51 -8.20 -14.13 4.44
CA ASP A 51 -9.33 -14.67 5.20
C ASP A 51 -10.05 -13.63 6.06
N LEU A 52 -9.40 -12.53 6.40
CA LEU A 52 -9.99 -11.43 7.12
C LEU A 52 -10.76 -10.46 6.20
N HIS A 53 -10.15 -10.05 5.11
CA HIS A 53 -10.74 -9.03 4.22
C HIS A 53 -11.56 -9.61 3.05
N LYS A 54 -11.37 -10.88 2.69
CA LYS A 54 -12.12 -11.60 1.63
C LYS A 54 -12.03 -10.95 0.23
N LEU A 55 -11.04 -10.08 -0.01
CA LEU A 55 -10.80 -9.45 -1.32
C LEU A 55 -10.04 -10.40 -2.24
N GLY A 56 -10.23 -10.23 -3.57
CA GLY A 56 -9.66 -11.11 -4.58
C GLY A 56 -8.46 -10.54 -5.34
N GLN A 57 -8.13 -11.19 -6.45
CA GLN A 57 -6.97 -10.85 -7.29
C GLN A 57 -7.08 -9.43 -7.89
N LYS A 58 -8.27 -9.00 -8.29
CA LYS A 58 -8.51 -7.64 -8.83
C LYS A 58 -8.13 -6.55 -7.82
N GLU A 59 -8.51 -6.73 -6.56
CA GLU A 59 -8.17 -5.79 -5.49
C GLU A 59 -6.68 -5.86 -5.15
N LYS A 60 -6.06 -7.03 -5.22
CA LYS A 60 -4.62 -7.19 -5.08
C LYS A 60 -3.85 -6.44 -6.17
N PHE A 61 -4.31 -6.52 -7.42
CA PHE A 61 -3.72 -5.76 -8.52
C PHE A 61 -3.91 -4.25 -8.33
N THR A 62 -5.08 -3.81 -7.86
CA THR A 62 -5.35 -2.41 -7.50
C THR A 62 -4.37 -1.91 -6.41
N LEU A 63 -4.11 -2.74 -5.37
CA LEU A 63 -3.13 -2.44 -4.33
C LEU A 63 -1.69 -2.38 -4.89
N LEU A 64 -1.32 -3.28 -5.79
CA LEU A 64 -0.03 -3.25 -6.49
C LEU A 64 0.17 -1.91 -7.22
N CYS A 65 -0.82 -1.48 -8.00
CA CYS A 65 -0.77 -0.22 -8.73
C CYS A 65 -0.69 0.98 -7.78
N ALA A 66 -1.53 1.01 -6.75
CA ALA A 66 -1.51 2.09 -5.75
C ALA A 66 -0.19 2.13 -4.98
N GLY A 67 0.37 0.98 -4.62
CA GLY A 67 1.67 0.88 -3.95
C GLY A 67 2.81 1.42 -4.80
N LEU A 68 2.78 1.24 -6.13
CA LEU A 68 3.77 1.83 -7.02
C LEU A 68 3.59 3.34 -7.24
N LEU A 69 2.39 3.86 -7.05
CA LEU A 69 2.04 5.24 -7.36
C LEU A 69 1.81 6.12 -6.13
N HIS A 70 1.95 5.60 -4.90
CA HIS A 70 1.55 6.33 -3.70
C HIS A 70 2.34 7.64 -3.50
N ASP A 71 3.61 7.65 -3.87
CA ASP A 71 4.54 8.75 -3.67
C ASP A 71 4.90 9.55 -4.93
N ILE A 72 4.23 9.32 -6.08
CA ILE A 72 4.58 10.00 -7.34
C ILE A 72 4.43 11.53 -7.30
N GLY A 73 3.67 12.06 -6.35
CA GLY A 73 3.53 13.50 -6.15
C GLY A 73 4.69 14.17 -5.39
N VAL A 74 5.62 13.40 -4.80
CA VAL A 74 6.72 13.95 -3.99
C VAL A 74 7.62 14.89 -4.78
N HIS A 75 7.90 14.54 -6.02
CA HIS A 75 8.81 15.33 -6.87
C HIS A 75 8.21 16.66 -7.29
N THR A 76 6.88 16.74 -7.43
CA THR A 76 6.16 17.94 -7.88
C THR A 76 5.87 18.91 -6.74
N GLU A 77 5.32 18.39 -5.62
CA GLU A 77 4.78 19.19 -4.52
C GLU A 77 5.59 19.05 -3.22
N GLY A 78 6.65 18.23 -3.26
CA GLY A 78 7.41 17.89 -2.06
C GLY A 78 6.64 17.01 -1.07
N PRO A 79 7.22 16.76 0.11
CA PRO A 79 6.71 15.73 1.02
C PRO A 79 5.42 16.10 1.78
N LYS A 80 4.93 17.34 1.69
CA LYS A 80 3.74 17.74 2.49
C LYS A 80 2.43 17.30 1.86
N GLU A 81 2.21 17.58 0.58
CA GLU A 81 0.91 17.40 -0.09
C GLU A 81 0.95 16.33 -1.20
N HIS A 82 2.08 15.61 -1.37
CA HIS A 82 2.27 14.66 -2.47
C HIS A 82 1.17 13.60 -2.60
N HIS A 83 0.51 13.24 -1.51
CA HIS A 83 -0.58 12.28 -1.52
C HIS A 83 -1.83 12.81 -2.24
N LYS A 84 -2.11 14.13 -2.18
CA LYS A 84 -3.17 14.76 -2.97
C LYS A 84 -2.77 14.85 -4.43
N THR A 85 -1.54 15.26 -4.67
CA THR A 85 -0.96 15.36 -6.01
C THR A 85 -0.90 14.01 -6.71
N ALA A 86 -0.58 12.92 -5.99
CA ALA A 86 -0.63 11.57 -6.55
C ALA A 86 -2.03 11.20 -7.06
N LEU A 87 -3.10 11.52 -6.33
CA LEU A 87 -4.47 11.31 -6.81
C LEU A 87 -4.71 12.07 -8.12
N ASN A 88 -4.38 13.37 -8.18
CA ASN A 88 -4.61 14.19 -9.37
C ASN A 88 -3.81 13.64 -10.57
N ILE A 89 -2.53 13.33 -10.40
CA ILE A 89 -1.71 12.73 -11.46
C ILE A 89 -2.33 11.42 -11.98
N ILE A 90 -2.82 10.55 -11.10
CA ILE A 90 -3.44 9.27 -11.47
C ILE A 90 -4.73 9.50 -12.25
N MET A 91 -5.53 10.49 -11.86
CA MET A 91 -6.80 10.79 -12.53
C MET A 91 -6.58 11.42 -13.91
N ASP A 92 -5.62 12.36 -14.04
CA ASP A 92 -5.50 13.22 -15.20
C ASP A 92 -4.55 12.66 -16.27
N THR A 93 -3.70 11.68 -15.94
CA THR A 93 -2.71 11.17 -16.89
C THR A 93 -3.33 10.32 -18.00
N PRO A 94 -2.97 10.56 -19.30
CA PRO A 94 -3.38 9.67 -20.37
C PRO A 94 -2.56 8.36 -20.44
N ILE A 95 -1.50 8.24 -19.64
CA ILE A 95 -0.59 7.06 -19.68
C ILE A 95 -1.31 5.80 -19.19
N LEU A 96 -2.17 5.94 -18.16
CA LEU A 96 -2.88 4.79 -17.60
C LEU A 96 -4.06 4.40 -18.49
N GLN A 97 -4.18 3.12 -18.83
CA GLN A 97 -5.23 2.56 -19.69
C GLN A 97 -6.41 1.99 -18.86
N PHE A 98 -6.60 2.49 -17.64
CA PHE A 98 -7.72 2.11 -16.78
C PHE A 98 -8.96 2.96 -17.04
N ASP A 99 -10.13 2.40 -16.74
CA ASP A 99 -11.36 3.16 -16.64
C ASP A 99 -11.33 4.16 -15.47
N ASN A 100 -12.23 5.13 -15.48
CA ASN A 100 -12.29 6.19 -14.47
C ASN A 100 -12.49 5.64 -13.04
N LYS A 101 -13.29 4.57 -12.89
CA LYS A 101 -13.53 3.93 -11.59
C LYS A 101 -12.24 3.32 -11.04
N THR A 102 -11.53 2.55 -11.85
CA THR A 102 -10.25 1.91 -11.46
C THR A 102 -9.19 2.97 -11.12
N ARG A 103 -9.07 4.03 -11.93
CA ARG A 103 -8.18 5.17 -11.62
C ARG A 103 -8.53 5.82 -10.28
N LEU A 104 -9.83 6.05 -10.04
CA LEU A 104 -10.31 6.67 -8.82
C LEU A 104 -10.01 5.81 -7.59
N MET A 105 -10.16 4.48 -7.69
CA MET A 105 -9.80 3.56 -6.61
C MET A 105 -8.29 3.60 -6.35
N ILE A 106 -7.45 3.44 -7.37
CA ILE A 106 -5.98 3.49 -7.26
C ILE A 106 -5.54 4.84 -6.65
N GLY A 107 -6.06 5.94 -7.19
CA GLY A 107 -5.74 7.29 -6.72
C GLY A 107 -6.19 7.55 -5.28
N SER A 108 -7.38 7.06 -4.90
CA SER A 108 -7.87 7.17 -3.53
C SER A 108 -7.01 6.37 -2.54
N ILE A 109 -6.59 5.16 -2.90
CA ILE A 109 -5.69 4.34 -2.07
C ILE A 109 -4.34 5.05 -1.92
N ALA A 110 -3.77 5.56 -3.02
CA ALA A 110 -2.54 6.34 -3.00
C ALA A 110 -2.68 7.60 -2.13
N ARG A 111 -3.80 8.34 -2.25
CA ARG A 111 -4.07 9.51 -1.42
C ARG A 111 -4.12 9.17 0.08
N TYR A 112 -4.75 8.06 0.45
CA TYR A 112 -4.96 7.70 1.84
C TYR A 112 -3.81 6.90 2.48
N HIS A 113 -2.67 6.72 1.81
CA HIS A 113 -1.52 6.03 2.42
C HIS A 113 -0.95 6.78 3.64
N ARG A 114 -1.30 8.06 3.82
CA ARG A 114 -0.90 8.88 4.96
C ARG A 114 -1.91 9.98 5.29
N ARG A 115 -1.69 10.66 6.45
CA ARG A 115 -2.49 11.78 6.94
C ARG A 115 -3.98 11.43 7.09
N GLU A 116 -4.82 12.07 6.28
CA GLU A 116 -6.28 11.96 6.37
C GLU A 116 -6.77 10.52 6.15
N LEU A 117 -7.83 10.18 6.85
CA LEU A 117 -8.53 8.92 6.66
C LEU A 117 -9.64 9.05 5.60
N PRO A 118 -10.05 7.95 4.96
CA PRO A 118 -11.19 7.93 4.06
C PRO A 118 -12.43 8.58 4.68
N SER A 119 -13.02 9.54 3.96
CA SER A 119 -14.19 10.29 4.43
C SER A 119 -15.10 10.67 3.29
N LYS A 120 -16.43 10.56 3.48
CA LYS A 120 -17.44 11.07 2.53
C LYS A 120 -17.40 12.59 2.32
N LYS A 121 -16.63 13.32 3.14
CA LYS A 121 -16.33 14.74 2.90
C LYS A 121 -15.40 14.97 1.72
N HIS A 122 -14.65 13.93 1.30
CA HIS A 122 -13.79 13.97 0.14
C HIS A 122 -14.57 13.50 -1.09
N ASP A 123 -14.71 14.35 -2.11
CA ASP A 123 -15.55 14.10 -3.29
C ASP A 123 -15.15 12.83 -4.03
N HIS A 124 -13.86 12.60 -4.25
CA HIS A 124 -13.32 11.40 -4.90
C HIS A 124 -13.71 10.10 -4.16
N PHE A 125 -13.81 10.13 -2.83
CA PHE A 125 -14.23 8.97 -2.05
C PHE A 125 -15.75 8.85 -1.99
N ARG A 126 -16.47 9.98 -1.90
CA ARG A 126 -17.93 10.02 -1.88
C ARG A 126 -18.55 9.47 -3.17
N SER A 127 -17.91 9.71 -4.32
CA SER A 127 -18.38 9.24 -5.65
C SER A 127 -18.24 7.74 -5.85
N LEU A 128 -17.43 7.04 -5.03
CA LEU A 128 -17.34 5.58 -5.07
C LEU A 128 -18.62 4.94 -4.49
N SER A 129 -18.95 3.73 -4.97
CA SER A 129 -20.00 2.89 -4.37
C SER A 129 -19.67 2.53 -2.91
N PRO A 130 -20.64 2.14 -2.09
CA PRO A 130 -20.35 1.67 -0.73
C PRO A 130 -19.32 0.53 -0.71
N GLU A 131 -19.47 -0.46 -1.60
CA GLU A 131 -18.55 -1.59 -1.73
C GLU A 131 -17.13 -1.13 -2.11
N ASP A 132 -17.00 -0.24 -3.09
CA ASP A 132 -15.69 0.28 -3.50
C ASP A 132 -15.04 1.14 -2.41
N ARG A 133 -15.83 1.88 -1.60
CA ARG A 133 -15.33 2.59 -0.42
C ARG A 133 -14.74 1.65 0.63
N ASP A 134 -15.38 0.50 0.85
CA ASP A 134 -14.87 -0.52 1.76
C ASP A 134 -13.56 -1.10 1.25
N LYS A 135 -13.49 -1.45 -0.04
CA LYS A 135 -12.25 -1.90 -0.70
C LYS A 135 -11.13 -0.88 -0.56
N VAL A 136 -11.40 0.39 -0.88
CA VAL A 136 -10.41 1.48 -0.74
C VAL A 136 -9.95 1.63 0.71
N SER A 137 -10.85 1.54 1.68
CA SER A 137 -10.50 1.65 3.10
C SER A 137 -9.57 0.53 3.57
N ILE A 138 -9.86 -0.70 3.18
CA ILE A 138 -9.02 -1.87 3.50
C ILE A 138 -7.64 -1.73 2.85
N LEU A 139 -7.60 -1.49 1.53
CA LEU A 139 -6.36 -1.42 0.77
C LEU A 139 -5.47 -0.25 1.20
N SER A 140 -6.07 0.91 1.49
CA SER A 140 -5.35 2.04 2.07
C SER A 140 -4.77 1.71 3.44
N GLY A 141 -5.53 1.02 4.28
CA GLY A 141 -5.06 0.60 5.60
C GLY A 141 -3.85 -0.34 5.51
N ILE A 142 -3.86 -1.29 4.58
CA ILE A 142 -2.73 -2.19 4.31
C ILE A 142 -1.52 -1.37 3.81
N LEU A 143 -1.73 -0.47 2.86
CA LEU A 143 -0.65 0.37 2.31
C LEU A 143 -0.04 1.28 3.38
N ARG A 144 -0.85 1.85 4.29
CA ARG A 144 -0.40 2.67 5.42
C ARG A 144 0.55 1.91 6.35
N VAL A 145 0.21 0.69 6.72
CA VAL A 145 1.08 -0.17 7.55
C VAL A 145 2.39 -0.45 6.82
N ALA A 146 2.32 -0.85 5.56
CA ALA A 146 3.50 -1.18 4.76
C ALA A 146 4.44 0.01 4.56
N ASP A 147 3.91 1.19 4.29
CA ASP A 147 4.67 2.43 4.14
C ASP A 147 5.34 2.83 5.48
N GLY A 148 4.63 2.68 6.60
CA GLY A 148 5.21 2.87 7.93
C GLY A 148 6.42 1.98 8.20
N LEU A 149 6.39 0.72 7.73
CA LEU A 149 7.49 -0.25 7.91
C LEU A 149 8.75 0.08 7.09
N ASP A 150 8.68 0.98 6.13
CA ASP A 150 9.88 1.52 5.44
C ASP A 150 10.05 3.04 5.64
N TYR A 151 9.64 3.55 6.81
CA TYR A 151 9.69 4.98 7.18
C TYR A 151 11.03 5.65 6.88
N SER A 152 12.14 4.95 7.10
CA SER A 152 13.48 5.49 6.86
C SER A 152 13.95 5.38 5.41
N HIS A 153 13.17 4.78 4.49
CA HIS A 153 13.52 4.48 3.10
C HIS A 153 14.80 3.63 2.96
N LYS A 154 15.10 2.82 3.98
CA LYS A 154 16.33 2.00 4.05
C LYS A 154 16.08 0.50 3.95
N SER A 155 14.82 0.09 3.73
CA SER A 155 14.38 -1.32 3.66
C SER A 155 14.94 -2.14 4.84
N ARG A 156 14.79 -1.60 6.06
CA ARG A 156 15.27 -2.24 7.30
C ARG A 156 14.43 -3.46 7.65
N ILE A 157 13.12 -3.40 7.45
CA ILE A 157 12.22 -4.55 7.49
C ILE A 157 12.29 -5.25 6.14
N ARG A 158 12.72 -6.51 6.12
CA ARG A 158 12.97 -7.28 4.89
C ARG A 158 11.80 -8.12 4.45
N ALA A 159 11.07 -8.64 5.41
CA ALA A 159 9.88 -9.45 5.18
C ALA A 159 8.88 -9.23 6.33
N ILE A 160 7.66 -9.63 6.09
CA ILE A 160 6.57 -9.57 7.05
C ILE A 160 5.72 -10.83 6.91
N ARG A 161 5.12 -11.25 8.03
CA ARG A 161 4.00 -12.17 8.08
C ARG A 161 2.91 -11.50 8.91
N ALA A 162 1.67 -11.54 8.41
CA ALA A 162 0.52 -11.06 9.14
C ALA A 162 -0.39 -12.24 9.53
N SER A 163 -0.96 -12.18 10.72
CA SER A 163 -1.96 -13.12 11.20
C SER A 163 -3.00 -12.36 12.01
N PHE A 164 -4.14 -12.99 12.28
CA PHE A 164 -5.20 -12.32 13.04
C PHE A 164 -5.95 -13.26 13.95
N THR A 165 -6.49 -12.69 15.01
CA THR A 165 -7.44 -13.30 15.92
C THR A 165 -8.74 -12.48 15.93
N LYS A 166 -9.70 -12.81 16.80
CA LYS A 166 -10.90 -11.97 16.99
C LYS A 166 -10.57 -10.57 17.57
N LYS A 167 -9.44 -10.41 18.28
CA LYS A 167 -9.09 -9.18 19.00
C LYS A 167 -7.98 -8.37 18.34
N GLU A 168 -7.06 -9.01 17.63
CA GLU A 168 -5.84 -8.36 17.15
C GLU A 168 -5.41 -8.82 15.76
N ILE A 169 -4.65 -7.98 15.08
CA ILE A 169 -3.84 -8.29 13.88
C ILE A 169 -2.39 -8.24 14.32
N GLN A 170 -1.66 -9.34 14.20
CA GLN A 170 -0.25 -9.43 14.52
C GLN A 170 0.59 -9.30 13.24
N PHE A 171 1.64 -8.50 13.31
CA PHE A 171 2.65 -8.32 12.26
C PHE A 171 4.01 -8.78 12.76
N ASP A 172 4.48 -9.93 12.28
CA ASP A 172 5.81 -10.45 12.53
C ASP A 172 6.76 -9.88 11.48
N CYS A 173 7.71 -9.07 11.90
CA CYS A 173 8.60 -8.30 11.04
C CYS A 173 10.02 -8.86 11.09
N LEU A 174 10.54 -9.34 9.96
CA LEU A 174 11.95 -9.70 9.81
C LEU A 174 12.79 -8.44 9.59
N ALA A 175 13.65 -8.10 10.53
CA ALA A 175 14.52 -6.94 10.43
C ALA A 175 15.95 -7.33 10.04
N LYS A 176 16.61 -6.48 9.26
CA LYS A 176 18.06 -6.62 8.98
C LYS A 176 18.92 -6.43 10.24
N LYS A 177 18.49 -5.52 11.10
CA LYS A 177 19.03 -5.23 12.45
C LYS A 177 17.83 -4.89 13.32
N LEU A 178 17.87 -5.23 14.62
CA LEU A 178 16.74 -4.99 15.54
C LEU A 178 16.46 -3.50 15.82
N LEU A 179 17.30 -2.58 15.32
CA LEU A 179 17.17 -1.13 15.45
C LEU A 179 16.14 -0.56 14.45
N VAL A 180 14.87 -0.93 14.62
CA VAL A 180 13.72 -0.55 13.74
C VAL A 180 12.59 0.17 14.48
N LYS A 181 12.90 0.79 15.62
CA LYS A 181 11.91 1.46 16.47
C LYS A 181 11.09 2.51 15.70
N LYS A 182 11.72 3.25 14.77
CA LYS A 182 11.04 4.29 13.97
C LYS A 182 10.06 3.66 12.97
N GLU A 183 10.45 2.58 12.32
CA GLU A 183 9.61 1.83 11.38
C GLU A 183 8.38 1.27 12.10
N ILE A 184 8.56 0.62 13.24
CA ILE A 184 7.46 0.05 14.03
C ILE A 184 6.54 1.17 14.54
N SER A 185 7.08 2.22 15.15
CA SER A 185 6.27 3.35 15.65
C SER A 185 5.50 4.05 14.53
N SER A 186 6.11 4.22 13.35
CA SER A 186 5.44 4.81 12.21
C SER A 186 4.32 3.92 11.68
N SER A 187 4.58 2.62 11.56
CA SER A 187 3.60 1.64 11.10
C SER A 187 2.42 1.52 12.07
N ASP A 188 2.69 1.49 13.37
CA ASP A 188 1.64 1.44 14.39
C ASP A 188 0.74 2.68 14.33
N LYS A 189 1.32 3.88 14.23
CA LYS A 189 0.54 5.12 14.05
C LYS A 189 -0.29 5.11 12.77
N LYS A 190 0.31 4.72 11.65
CA LYS A 190 -0.35 4.67 10.34
C LYS A 190 -1.38 3.53 10.22
N GLY A 191 -1.30 2.53 11.08
CA GLY A 191 -2.23 1.41 11.12
C GLY A 191 -3.61 1.74 11.69
N ASP A 192 -3.85 3.00 12.08
CA ASP A 192 -5.11 3.50 12.63
C ASP A 192 -6.35 3.17 11.78
N LEU A 193 -6.19 3.15 10.45
CA LEU A 193 -7.27 2.80 9.53
C LEU A 193 -7.66 1.33 9.61
N LEU A 194 -6.69 0.40 9.65
CA LEU A 194 -6.98 -1.03 9.81
C LEU A 194 -7.59 -1.33 11.18
N ARG A 195 -7.09 -0.71 12.25
CA ARG A 195 -7.67 -0.86 13.60
C ARG A 195 -9.14 -0.46 13.60
N ARG A 196 -9.47 0.71 13.04
CA ARG A 196 -10.85 1.20 12.96
C ARG A 196 -11.74 0.32 12.10
N TYR A 197 -11.25 -0.10 10.93
CA TYR A 197 -12.03 -0.87 9.98
C TYR A 197 -12.38 -2.26 10.53
N PHE A 198 -11.38 -3.00 11.00
CA PHE A 198 -11.56 -4.36 11.50
C PHE A 198 -11.92 -4.46 12.99
N LYS A 199 -11.90 -3.34 13.73
CA LYS A 199 -12.10 -3.28 15.19
C LYS A 199 -11.18 -4.26 15.91
N ARG A 200 -9.89 -4.25 15.55
CA ARG A 200 -8.82 -5.09 16.11
C ARG A 200 -7.60 -4.26 16.44
N ASP A 201 -6.97 -4.56 17.55
CA ASP A 201 -5.69 -3.98 17.90
C ASP A 201 -4.59 -4.46 16.97
N GLN A 202 -3.46 -3.75 16.93
CA GLN A 202 -2.30 -4.13 16.15
C GLN A 202 -1.11 -4.42 17.04
N VAL A 203 -0.47 -5.55 16.80
CA VAL A 203 0.71 -6.01 17.54
C VAL A 203 1.85 -6.22 16.56
N PHE A 204 2.99 -5.58 16.82
CA PHE A 204 4.20 -5.73 16.00
C PHE A 204 5.26 -6.48 16.79
N LYS A 205 5.75 -7.59 16.23
CA LYS A 205 6.90 -8.34 16.75
C LYS A 205 8.07 -8.26 15.76
N VAL A 206 9.27 -8.10 16.27
CA VAL A 206 10.46 -7.95 15.45
C VAL A 206 11.40 -9.12 15.68
N TYR A 207 11.85 -9.73 14.61
CA TYR A 207 12.68 -10.92 14.61
C TYR A 207 13.98 -10.69 13.82
N SER A 208 15.04 -11.36 14.25
CA SER A 208 16.26 -11.55 13.48
C SER A 208 16.12 -12.69 12.47
N ALA A 209 17.07 -12.84 11.55
CA ALA A 209 16.99 -13.86 10.49
C ALA A 209 16.90 -15.32 10.99
N GLY A 210 17.48 -15.63 12.15
CA GLY A 210 17.44 -16.97 12.73
C GLY A 210 16.12 -17.30 13.47
N GLU A 211 15.33 -16.29 13.81
CA GLU A 211 14.10 -16.44 14.61
C GLU A 211 12.84 -16.34 13.77
N PHE A 212 12.96 -15.83 12.54
CA PHE A 212 11.82 -15.61 11.65
C PHE A 212 11.50 -16.90 10.88
N THR A 213 10.47 -17.59 11.31
CA THR A 213 9.87 -18.75 10.60
C THR A 213 8.79 -18.22 9.66
N GLY A 214 9.17 -17.92 8.43
CA GLY A 214 8.30 -17.33 7.39
C GLY A 214 7.56 -18.35 6.55
#